data_9296d82390ca0e0d211047f7c3ad8284
#
_entry.id   9296d82390ca0e0d211047f7c3ad8284
#
_cell.length_a   1.000
_cell.length_b   1.000
_cell.length_c   1.000
_cell.angle_alpha   90.00
_cell.angle_beta   90.00
_cell.angle_gamma   90.00
#
_symmetry.space_group_name_H-M   'P 1'
#
loop_
_entity.id
_entity.type
_entity.pdbx_description
1 polymer ?
#
loop_
_entity_poly.entity_id
_entity_poly.type
_entity_poly.pdbx_seq_one_letter_code
_entity_poly.pdbx_strand_id
1 'polypeptide(L)'
;ILCMGSAFVLVLNGHPALRQTTGCLPFVAALLLTTLSVFAFKRMRAEILWCDTANRSLCGMTKDMLPVYKGLYEKLGNEPLFLYNYAAELNVAGQYEESLRICKVSSVRMSDYYTRLLLADNCKQLKRYKEAERHLQQASYMCPNRFTPLYELYTIYEAQGDTASMHRTAEAILRKPIKVDSPEVRQIIAKMKRFKQIN
;
A
#
# COMPACT_ATOMS: atom_id res chain seq x y z
N ILE A 1 -24.59 -2.80 -30.29
CA ILE A 1 -24.57 -1.49 -29.58
C ILE A 1 -25.04 -0.37 -30.53
N LEU A 2 -24.65 -0.37 -31.82
CA LEU A 2 -25.07 0.64 -32.81
C LEU A 2 -26.56 0.56 -33.16
N CYS A 3 -27.19 -0.62 -33.15
CA CYS A 3 -28.60 -0.80 -33.47
C CYS A 3 -29.58 -0.32 -32.38
N MET A 4 -29.17 -0.32 -31.10
CA MET A 4 -30.02 0.17 -30.01
C MET A 4 -30.10 1.69 -29.96
N GLY A 5 -29.03 2.39 -30.38
CA GLY A 5 -29.02 3.85 -30.43
C GLY A 5 -29.95 4.42 -31.50
N SER A 6 -30.05 3.77 -32.66
CA SER A 6 -30.93 4.23 -33.77
C SER A 6 -32.41 4.00 -33.45
N ALA A 7 -32.78 2.91 -32.80
CA ALA A 7 -34.15 2.64 -32.34
C ALA A 7 -34.65 3.67 -31.29
N PHE A 8 -33.78 4.05 -30.35
CA PHE A 8 -34.09 5.05 -29.33
C PHE A 8 -34.31 6.45 -29.94
N VAL A 9 -33.50 6.83 -30.94
CA VAL A 9 -33.64 8.10 -31.65
C VAL A 9 -34.96 8.13 -32.46
N LEU A 10 -35.39 7.02 -33.06
CA LEU A 10 -36.64 6.91 -33.84
C LEU A 10 -37.88 7.02 -32.92
N VAL A 11 -37.86 6.45 -31.72
CA VAL A 11 -38.97 6.54 -30.75
C VAL A 11 -39.11 7.98 -30.21
N LEU A 12 -38.02 8.70 -30.00
CA LEU A 12 -38.04 10.09 -29.53
C LEU A 12 -38.55 11.10 -30.57
N ASN A 13 -38.42 10.80 -31.89
CA ASN A 13 -38.90 11.68 -32.96
C ASN A 13 -40.42 11.68 -33.15
N GLY A 14 -41.15 10.75 -32.53
CA GLY A 14 -42.61 10.64 -32.63
C GLY A 14 -43.45 11.57 -31.72
N HIS A 15 -42.84 12.17 -30.67
CA HIS A 15 -43.58 13.06 -29.71
C HIS A 15 -43.03 14.49 -29.75
N PRO A 16 -43.86 15.51 -30.08
CA PRO A 16 -43.40 16.90 -30.21
C PRO A 16 -42.87 17.49 -28.88
N ALA A 17 -43.38 17.05 -27.71
CA ALA A 17 -42.85 17.48 -26.44
C ALA A 17 -41.45 16.90 -26.12
N LEU A 18 -41.10 15.74 -26.62
CA LEU A 18 -39.77 15.12 -26.47
C LEU A 18 -38.75 15.71 -27.44
N ARG A 19 -39.17 16.27 -28.56
CA ARG A 19 -38.30 16.87 -29.56
C ARG A 19 -37.60 18.15 -29.07
N GLN A 20 -38.21 18.92 -28.15
CA GLN A 20 -37.61 20.11 -27.56
C GLN A 20 -36.50 19.74 -26.50
N THR A 21 -36.67 18.62 -25.81
CA THR A 21 -35.68 18.15 -24.80
C THR A 21 -34.53 17.39 -25.45
N THR A 22 -34.75 16.76 -26.63
CA THR A 22 -33.69 16.03 -27.35
C THR A 22 -32.65 16.93 -28.00
N GLY A 23 -32.96 18.20 -28.28
CA GLY A 23 -32.01 19.17 -28.85
C GLY A 23 -30.82 19.47 -27.93
N CYS A 24 -31.00 19.44 -26.59
CA CYS A 24 -29.92 19.69 -25.62
C CYS A 24 -29.17 18.41 -25.23
N LEU A 25 -29.76 17.24 -25.40
CA LEU A 25 -29.20 15.96 -24.96
C LEU A 25 -27.81 15.66 -25.55
N PRO A 26 -27.57 15.81 -26.87
CA PRO A 26 -26.25 15.57 -27.47
C PRO A 26 -25.18 16.56 -26.96
N PHE A 27 -25.57 17.82 -26.70
CA PHE A 27 -24.63 18.81 -26.13
C PHE A 27 -24.26 18.50 -24.70
N VAL A 28 -25.22 18.06 -23.86
CA VAL A 28 -24.97 17.62 -22.52
C VAL A 28 -24.09 16.35 -22.49
N ALA A 29 -24.38 15.40 -23.37
CA ALA A 29 -23.57 14.21 -23.51
C ALA A 29 -22.14 14.52 -23.98
N ALA A 30 -21.98 15.42 -24.96
CA ALA A 30 -20.65 15.86 -25.41
C ALA A 30 -19.88 16.57 -24.26
N LEU A 31 -20.54 17.45 -23.52
CA LEU A 31 -19.93 18.12 -22.38
C LEU A 31 -19.47 17.14 -21.29
N LEU A 32 -20.30 16.13 -20.97
CA LEU A 32 -19.94 15.09 -20.00
C LEU A 32 -18.76 14.26 -20.50
N LEU A 33 -18.76 13.86 -21.77
CA LEU A 33 -17.65 13.10 -22.36
C LEU A 33 -16.35 13.90 -22.37
N THR A 34 -16.39 15.19 -22.70
CA THR A 34 -15.19 16.04 -22.67
C THR A 34 -14.67 16.23 -21.25
N THR A 35 -15.54 16.47 -20.26
CA THR A 35 -15.12 16.61 -18.85
C THR A 35 -14.52 15.32 -18.31
N LEU A 36 -15.13 14.17 -18.59
CA LEU A 36 -14.59 12.85 -18.23
C LEU A 36 -13.25 12.58 -18.90
N SER A 37 -13.08 12.93 -20.18
CA SER A 37 -11.82 12.77 -20.91
C SER A 37 -10.71 13.62 -20.32
N VAL A 38 -11.00 14.88 -19.97
CA VAL A 38 -10.04 15.78 -19.32
C VAL A 38 -9.65 15.24 -17.94
N PHE A 39 -10.61 14.73 -17.17
CA PHE A 39 -10.34 14.14 -15.87
C PHE A 39 -9.47 12.88 -15.98
N ALA A 40 -9.82 11.97 -16.91
CA ALA A 40 -9.05 10.76 -17.17
C ALA A 40 -7.61 11.08 -17.62
N PHE A 41 -7.44 12.07 -18.48
CA PHE A 41 -6.13 12.52 -18.94
C PHE A 41 -5.27 13.08 -17.80
N LYS A 42 -5.86 13.92 -16.92
CA LYS A 42 -5.16 14.45 -15.75
C LYS A 42 -4.74 13.34 -14.78
N ARG A 43 -5.62 12.34 -14.57
CA ARG A 43 -5.32 11.17 -13.73
C ARG A 43 -4.19 10.33 -14.34
N MET A 44 -4.28 10.01 -15.61
CA MET A 44 -3.24 9.26 -16.34
C MET A 44 -1.87 9.93 -16.23
N ARG A 45 -1.79 11.25 -16.41
CA ARG A 45 -0.54 11.99 -16.23
C ARG A 45 0.01 11.91 -14.80
N ALA A 46 -0.87 11.93 -13.80
CA ALA A 46 -0.45 11.77 -12.40
C ALA A 46 0.11 10.36 -12.13
N GLU A 47 -0.51 9.33 -12.68
CA GLU A 47 -0.05 7.94 -12.57
C GLU A 47 1.30 7.71 -13.27
N ILE A 48 1.50 8.29 -14.47
CA ILE A 48 2.79 8.25 -15.19
C ILE A 48 3.89 8.93 -14.34
N LEU A 49 3.60 10.12 -13.80
CA LEU A 49 4.54 10.82 -12.95
C LEU A 49 4.86 10.04 -11.68
N TRP A 50 3.86 9.39 -11.07
CA TRP A 50 4.08 8.49 -9.93
C TRP A 50 4.99 7.33 -10.29
N CYS A 51 4.77 6.67 -11.43
CA CYS A 51 5.61 5.56 -11.88
C CYS A 51 7.08 6.00 -12.05
N ASP A 52 7.33 7.14 -12.71
CA ASP A 52 8.69 7.69 -12.85
C ASP A 52 9.31 8.04 -11.49
N THR A 53 8.52 8.66 -10.59
CA THR A 53 8.93 9.02 -9.24
C THR A 53 9.33 7.78 -8.43
N ALA A 54 8.51 6.71 -8.49
CA ALA A 54 8.79 5.45 -7.81
C ALA A 54 10.08 4.79 -8.33
N ASN A 55 10.28 4.78 -9.64
CA ASN A 55 11.52 4.25 -10.24
C ASN A 55 12.76 5.03 -9.80
N ARG A 56 12.68 6.36 -9.71
CA ARG A 56 13.79 7.20 -9.20
C ARG A 56 14.07 6.95 -7.72
N SER A 57 13.02 6.78 -6.91
CA SER A 57 13.18 6.39 -5.50
C SER A 57 13.92 5.07 -5.36
N LEU A 58 13.58 4.06 -6.17
CA LEU A 58 14.29 2.76 -6.19
C LEU A 58 15.77 2.89 -6.57
N CYS A 59 16.14 3.94 -7.33
CA CYS A 59 17.54 4.29 -7.61
C CYS A 59 18.22 5.07 -6.47
N GLY A 60 17.61 5.16 -5.29
CA GLY A 60 18.19 5.82 -4.11
C GLY A 60 17.88 7.31 -3.98
N MET A 61 17.02 7.88 -4.83
CA MET A 61 16.66 9.31 -4.84
C MET A 61 15.43 9.62 -3.96
N THR A 62 15.16 8.81 -2.92
CA THR A 62 13.98 8.93 -2.05
C THR A 62 13.75 10.36 -1.56
N LYS A 63 14.79 11.01 -1.01
CA LYS A 63 14.66 12.37 -0.44
C LYS A 63 14.23 13.39 -1.47
N ASP A 64 14.75 13.30 -2.69
CA ASP A 64 14.44 14.24 -3.78
C ASP A 64 13.05 14.01 -4.36
N MET A 65 12.54 12.77 -4.23
CA MET A 65 11.23 12.38 -4.74
C MET A 65 10.08 12.65 -3.76
N LEU A 66 10.33 12.80 -2.46
CA LEU A 66 9.27 13.08 -1.47
C LEU A 66 8.41 14.32 -1.78
N PRO A 67 8.98 15.47 -2.24
CA PRO A 67 8.14 16.63 -2.63
C PRO A 67 7.19 16.29 -3.79
N VAL A 68 7.62 15.42 -4.72
CA VAL A 68 6.79 14.98 -5.85
C VAL A 68 5.63 14.10 -5.35
N TYR A 69 5.92 13.13 -4.46
CA TYR A 69 4.87 12.32 -3.81
C TYR A 69 3.86 13.20 -3.08
N LYS A 70 4.32 14.21 -2.33
CA LYS A 70 3.45 15.17 -1.65
C LYS A 70 2.55 15.93 -2.62
N GLY A 71 3.07 16.38 -3.76
CA GLY A 71 2.29 17.07 -4.80
C GLY A 71 1.29 16.14 -5.52
N LEU A 72 1.59 14.84 -5.60
CA LEU A 72 0.69 13.84 -6.17
C LEU A 72 -0.43 13.42 -5.21
N TYR A 73 -0.26 13.63 -3.91
CA TYR A 73 -1.23 13.21 -2.88
C TYR A 73 -2.63 13.80 -3.11
N GLU A 74 -2.74 15.04 -3.56
CA GLU A 74 -4.03 15.66 -3.87
C GLU A 74 -4.79 14.94 -5.01
N LYS A 75 -4.07 14.33 -5.95
CA LYS A 75 -4.62 13.67 -7.14
C LYS A 75 -4.81 12.17 -6.94
N LEU A 76 -3.91 11.52 -6.20
CA LEU A 76 -3.84 10.07 -6.03
C LEU A 76 -4.08 9.62 -4.59
N GLY A 77 -4.43 10.52 -3.67
CA GLY A 77 -4.65 10.21 -2.25
C GLY A 77 -5.83 9.26 -1.96
N ASN A 78 -6.61 8.90 -2.98
CA ASN A 78 -7.63 7.84 -2.90
C ASN A 78 -7.13 6.48 -3.42
N GLU A 79 -5.92 6.41 -3.98
CA GLU A 79 -5.33 5.21 -4.54
C GLU A 79 -4.50 4.47 -3.47
N PRO A 80 -4.94 3.29 -2.99
CA PRO A 80 -4.27 2.63 -1.87
C PRO A 80 -2.81 2.27 -2.16
N LEU A 81 -2.50 1.85 -3.38
CA LEU A 81 -1.15 1.48 -3.76
C LEU A 81 -0.20 2.69 -3.82
N PHE A 82 -0.70 3.84 -4.30
CA PHE A 82 0.05 5.09 -4.24
C PHE A 82 0.34 5.49 -2.79
N LEU A 83 -0.67 5.41 -1.92
CA LEU A 83 -0.52 5.73 -0.50
C LEU A 83 0.49 4.80 0.20
N TYR A 84 0.44 3.50 -0.12
CA TYR A 84 1.42 2.54 0.39
C TYR A 84 2.85 2.91 -0.05
N ASN A 85 3.07 3.18 -1.33
CA ASN A 85 4.38 3.57 -1.84
C ASN A 85 4.87 4.88 -1.20
N TYR A 86 3.99 5.89 -1.11
CA TYR A 86 4.34 7.15 -0.45
C TYR A 86 4.71 6.94 1.03
N ALA A 87 3.94 6.12 1.75
CA ALA A 87 4.26 5.78 3.14
C ALA A 87 5.60 5.04 3.25
N ALA A 88 5.91 4.13 2.33
CA ALA A 88 7.18 3.43 2.30
C ALA A 88 8.37 4.38 2.08
N GLU A 89 8.23 5.36 1.18
CA GLU A 89 9.26 6.37 0.95
C GLU A 89 9.47 7.29 2.17
N LEU A 90 8.37 7.67 2.84
CA LEU A 90 8.44 8.42 4.09
C LEU A 90 9.15 7.63 5.20
N ASN A 91 8.90 6.32 5.30
CA ASN A 91 9.58 5.44 6.23
C ASN A 91 11.08 5.38 5.95
N VAL A 92 11.48 5.16 4.70
CA VAL A 92 12.90 5.15 4.27
C VAL A 92 13.59 6.49 4.59
N ALA A 93 12.85 7.59 4.49
CA ALA A 93 13.36 8.92 4.83
C ALA A 93 13.38 9.22 6.35
N GLY A 94 12.93 8.30 7.20
CA GLY A 94 12.87 8.46 8.65
C GLY A 94 11.68 9.30 9.15
N GLN A 95 10.71 9.62 8.29
CA GLN A 95 9.50 10.39 8.63
C GLN A 95 8.39 9.45 9.11
N TYR A 96 8.64 8.73 10.22
CA TYR A 96 7.84 7.61 10.68
C TYR A 96 6.40 7.98 11.07
N GLU A 97 6.16 9.15 11.71
CA GLU A 97 4.82 9.59 12.07
C GLU A 97 3.96 9.82 10.84
N GLU A 98 4.51 10.52 9.84
CA GLU A 98 3.78 10.82 8.61
C GLU A 98 3.57 9.53 7.79
N SER A 99 4.60 8.68 7.70
CA SER A 99 4.48 7.36 7.10
C SER A 99 3.36 6.54 7.75
N LEU A 100 3.31 6.50 9.08
CA LEU A 100 2.26 5.80 9.83
C LEU A 100 0.87 6.36 9.52
N ARG A 101 0.74 7.68 9.46
CA ARG A 101 -0.52 8.37 9.12
C ARG A 101 -1.01 7.97 7.72
N ILE A 102 -0.15 8.08 6.72
CA ILE A 102 -0.48 7.75 5.32
C ILE A 102 -0.77 6.25 5.17
N CYS A 103 0.05 5.39 5.79
CA CYS A 103 -0.11 3.95 5.74
C CYS A 103 -1.44 3.49 6.38
N LYS A 104 -1.88 4.14 7.47
CA LYS A 104 -3.20 3.89 8.06
C LYS A 104 -4.33 4.21 7.09
N VAL A 105 -4.26 5.32 6.35
CA VAL A 105 -5.25 5.65 5.31
C VAL A 105 -5.28 4.59 4.21
N SER A 106 -4.12 4.15 3.72
CA SER A 106 -4.03 3.04 2.76
C SER A 106 -4.66 1.76 3.30
N SER A 107 -4.38 1.42 4.57
CA SER A 107 -4.79 0.17 5.19
C SER A 107 -6.30 -0.02 5.34
N VAL A 108 -7.09 1.04 5.25
CA VAL A 108 -8.57 0.98 5.26
C VAL A 108 -9.10 0.27 4.00
N ARG A 109 -8.43 0.45 2.87
CA ARG A 109 -8.84 -0.09 1.57
C ARG A 109 -7.98 -1.26 1.11
N MET A 110 -6.72 -1.28 1.50
CA MET A 110 -5.74 -2.32 1.14
C MET A 110 -4.99 -2.74 2.41
N SER A 111 -5.48 -3.80 3.04
CA SER A 111 -4.88 -4.35 4.25
C SER A 111 -4.23 -5.70 3.94
N ASP A 112 -3.08 -5.66 3.31
CA ASP A 112 -2.29 -6.82 2.93
C ASP A 112 -1.09 -7.05 3.87
N TYR A 113 -0.34 -8.10 3.60
CA TYR A 113 0.86 -8.48 4.34
C TYR A 113 1.90 -7.35 4.41
N TYR A 114 2.20 -6.69 3.29
CA TYR A 114 3.22 -5.65 3.22
C TYR A 114 2.79 -4.37 3.94
N THR A 115 1.52 -4.01 3.83
CA THR A 115 0.93 -2.89 4.60
C THR A 115 1.05 -3.14 6.09
N ARG A 116 0.82 -4.39 6.56
CA ARG A 116 1.00 -4.75 7.97
C ARG A 116 2.45 -4.67 8.43
N LEU A 117 3.39 -5.10 7.60
CA LEU A 117 4.82 -4.96 7.91
C LEU A 117 5.25 -3.48 8.00
N LEU A 118 4.81 -2.64 7.06
CA LEU A 118 5.14 -1.22 7.07
C LEU A 118 4.55 -0.50 8.29
N LEU A 119 3.29 -0.81 8.66
CA LEU A 119 2.68 -0.30 9.90
C LEU A 119 3.47 -0.73 11.13
N ALA A 120 3.91 -1.98 11.18
CA ALA A 120 4.69 -2.51 12.28
C ALA A 120 6.06 -1.84 12.38
N ASP A 121 6.75 -1.66 11.26
CA ASP A 121 8.05 -0.99 11.26
C ASP A 121 7.94 0.46 11.71
N ASN A 122 6.99 1.24 11.19
CA ASN A 122 6.75 2.61 11.66
C ASN A 122 6.47 2.63 13.18
N CYS A 123 5.63 1.73 13.69
CA CYS A 123 5.34 1.64 15.11
C CYS A 123 6.60 1.27 15.93
N LYS A 124 7.45 0.38 15.42
CA LYS A 124 8.71 -0.02 16.04
C LYS A 124 9.67 1.17 16.15
N GLN A 125 9.86 1.91 15.06
CA GLN A 125 10.72 3.11 15.04
C GLN A 125 10.23 4.20 16.01
N LEU A 126 8.91 4.32 16.18
CA LEU A 126 8.27 5.22 17.14
C LEU A 126 8.19 4.65 18.56
N LYS A 127 8.81 3.50 18.82
CA LYS A 127 8.78 2.78 20.12
C LYS A 127 7.37 2.39 20.60
N ARG A 128 6.40 2.33 19.68
CA ARG A 128 5.03 1.86 19.93
C ARG A 128 4.95 0.34 19.82
N TYR A 129 5.73 -0.36 20.64
CA TYR A 129 5.97 -1.80 20.52
C TYR A 129 4.71 -2.65 20.54
N LYS A 130 3.74 -2.35 21.42
CA LYS A 130 2.45 -3.08 21.47
C LYS A 130 1.63 -2.98 20.18
N GLU A 131 1.68 -1.83 19.51
CA GLU A 131 1.01 -1.68 18.21
C GLU A 131 1.75 -2.44 17.12
N ALA A 132 3.09 -2.38 17.11
CA ALA A 132 3.93 -3.12 16.19
C ALA A 132 3.70 -4.64 16.30
N GLU A 133 3.66 -5.18 17.52
CA GLU A 133 3.36 -6.60 17.79
C GLU A 133 2.02 -7.03 17.17
N ARG A 134 0.96 -6.24 17.36
CA ARG A 134 -0.36 -6.54 16.77
C ARG A 134 -0.31 -6.63 15.24
N HIS A 135 0.40 -5.70 14.60
CA HIS A 135 0.54 -5.71 13.15
C HIS A 135 1.36 -6.89 12.66
N LEU A 136 2.44 -7.27 13.36
CA LEU A 136 3.27 -8.42 13.04
C LEU A 136 2.53 -9.75 13.24
N GLN A 137 1.72 -9.86 14.29
CA GLN A 137 0.86 -11.02 14.49
C GLN A 137 -0.14 -11.18 13.33
N GLN A 138 -0.78 -10.08 12.91
CA GLN A 138 -1.68 -10.09 11.74
C GLN A 138 -0.94 -10.49 10.47
N ALA A 139 0.26 -9.94 10.21
CA ALA A 139 1.08 -10.34 9.08
C ALA A 139 1.46 -11.83 9.11
N SER A 140 1.77 -12.36 10.29
CA SER A 140 2.06 -13.78 10.48
C SER A 140 0.87 -14.68 10.16
N TYR A 141 -0.36 -14.27 10.49
CA TYR A 141 -1.58 -15.00 10.13
C TYR A 141 -1.88 -14.91 8.63
N MET A 142 -1.64 -13.77 7.99
CA MET A 142 -1.83 -13.62 6.54
C MET A 142 -0.87 -14.48 5.73
N CYS A 143 0.38 -14.57 6.15
CA CYS A 143 1.43 -15.31 5.46
C CYS A 143 2.17 -16.24 6.44
N PRO A 144 1.54 -17.37 6.86
CA PRO A 144 2.09 -18.22 7.90
C PRO A 144 3.43 -18.88 7.54
N ASN A 145 3.79 -18.94 6.26
CA ASN A 145 5.07 -19.51 5.80
C ASN A 145 6.23 -18.51 5.83
N ARG A 146 5.98 -17.21 5.97
CA ARG A 146 7.02 -16.19 6.02
C ARG A 146 7.68 -16.13 7.40
N PHE A 147 8.99 -15.91 7.43
CA PHE A 147 9.79 -15.81 8.67
C PHE A 147 9.88 -14.39 9.19
N THR A 148 9.80 -13.41 8.30
CA THR A 148 9.97 -11.98 8.58
C THR A 148 9.13 -11.47 9.76
N PRO A 149 7.80 -11.76 9.87
CA PRO A 149 7.03 -11.26 11.01
C PRO A 149 7.51 -11.77 12.37
N LEU A 150 7.91 -13.03 12.46
CA LEU A 150 8.45 -13.59 13.71
C LEU A 150 9.83 -13.02 14.03
N TYR A 151 10.65 -12.79 13.02
CA TYR A 151 11.96 -12.17 13.20
C TYR A 151 11.82 -10.72 13.67
N GLU A 152 10.89 -9.95 13.11
CA GLU A 152 10.61 -8.59 13.56
C GLU A 152 10.05 -8.57 15.01
N LEU A 153 9.22 -9.53 15.38
CA LEU A 153 8.80 -9.68 16.79
C LEU A 153 10.01 -9.93 17.71
N TYR A 154 10.92 -10.81 17.31
CA TYR A 154 12.15 -11.06 18.05
C TYR A 154 12.97 -9.75 18.24
N THR A 155 13.10 -8.94 17.17
CA THR A 155 13.85 -7.67 17.28
C THR A 155 13.16 -6.64 18.18
N ILE A 156 11.84 -6.66 18.28
CA ILE A 156 11.09 -5.83 19.23
C ILE A 156 11.37 -6.27 20.67
N TYR A 157 11.33 -7.58 20.96
CA TYR A 157 11.63 -8.10 22.29
C TYR A 157 13.10 -7.88 22.67
N GLU A 158 14.02 -7.99 21.70
CA GLU A 158 15.43 -7.63 21.87
C GLU A 158 15.58 -6.15 22.29
N ALA A 159 14.86 -5.23 21.64
CA ALA A 159 14.88 -3.81 21.99
C ALA A 159 14.23 -3.49 23.34
N GLN A 160 13.31 -4.33 23.80
CA GLN A 160 12.66 -4.20 25.11
C GLN A 160 13.43 -4.90 26.24
N GLY A 161 14.42 -5.74 25.92
CA GLY A 161 15.13 -6.58 26.89
C GLY A 161 14.27 -7.73 27.43
N ASP A 162 13.15 -8.09 26.75
CA ASP A 162 12.29 -9.21 27.14
C ASP A 162 12.88 -10.54 26.67
N THR A 163 13.82 -11.07 27.45
CA THR A 163 14.51 -12.33 27.16
C THR A 163 13.55 -13.52 27.08
N ALA A 164 12.48 -13.54 27.88
CA ALA A 164 11.52 -14.63 27.87
C ALA A 164 10.75 -14.70 26.53
N SER A 165 10.31 -13.56 26.01
CA SER A 165 9.67 -13.48 24.69
C SER A 165 10.65 -13.72 23.55
N MET A 166 11.91 -13.29 23.68
CA MET A 166 12.98 -13.62 22.72
C MET A 166 13.16 -15.13 22.60
N HIS A 167 13.27 -15.86 23.71
CA HIS A 167 13.42 -17.32 23.72
C HIS A 167 12.23 -18.02 23.04
N ARG A 168 11.00 -17.66 23.42
CA ARG A 168 9.77 -18.21 22.81
C ARG A 168 9.72 -18.00 21.31
N THR A 169 10.07 -16.78 20.87
CA THR A 169 10.03 -16.42 19.45
C THR A 169 11.13 -17.12 18.66
N ALA A 170 12.35 -17.20 19.21
CA ALA A 170 13.45 -17.94 18.59
C ALA A 170 13.13 -19.44 18.43
N GLU A 171 12.50 -20.06 19.44
CA GLU A 171 12.01 -21.44 19.29
C GLU A 171 10.95 -21.57 18.21
N ALA A 172 9.98 -20.67 18.15
CA ALA A 172 8.95 -20.69 17.11
C ALA A 172 9.56 -20.58 15.71
N ILE A 173 10.59 -19.72 15.52
CA ILE A 173 11.33 -19.61 14.27
C ILE A 173 12.06 -20.93 13.94
N LEU A 174 12.77 -21.52 14.91
CA LEU A 174 13.54 -22.74 14.67
C LEU A 174 12.69 -23.99 14.41
N ARG A 175 11.47 -24.04 14.97
CA ARG A 175 10.50 -25.13 14.71
C ARG A 175 9.73 -24.97 13.40
N LYS A 176 9.77 -23.77 12.79
CA LYS A 176 9.00 -23.47 11.59
C LYS A 176 9.55 -24.22 10.37
N PRO A 177 8.69 -24.93 9.60
CA PRO A 177 9.15 -25.63 8.39
C PRO A 177 9.60 -24.63 7.31
N ILE A 178 10.75 -24.89 6.71
CA ILE A 178 11.29 -24.09 5.60
C ILE A 178 10.63 -24.59 4.32
N LYS A 179 9.69 -23.79 3.78
CA LYS A 179 9.08 -24.08 2.46
C LYS A 179 9.85 -23.47 1.30
N VAL A 180 10.48 -22.32 1.53
CA VAL A 180 11.35 -21.63 0.55
C VAL A 180 12.65 -21.32 1.24
N ASP A 181 13.72 -21.92 0.77
CA ASP A 181 15.05 -21.62 1.26
C ASP A 181 15.59 -20.36 0.56
N SER A 182 15.78 -19.30 1.33
CA SER A 182 16.34 -18.04 0.84
C SER A 182 17.52 -17.60 1.71
N PRO A 183 18.42 -16.76 1.20
CA PRO A 183 19.52 -16.20 2.00
C PRO A 183 19.02 -15.52 3.28
N GLU A 184 17.90 -14.79 3.20
CA GLU A 184 17.25 -14.14 4.35
C GLU A 184 16.83 -15.16 5.41
N VAL A 185 16.13 -16.22 5.01
CA VAL A 185 15.68 -17.28 5.94
C VAL A 185 16.87 -17.96 6.61
N ARG A 186 17.92 -18.25 5.85
CA ARG A 186 19.18 -18.84 6.40
C ARG A 186 19.81 -17.93 7.44
N GLN A 187 19.88 -16.61 7.18
CA GLN A 187 20.43 -15.63 8.14
C GLN A 187 19.61 -15.55 9.43
N ILE A 188 18.27 -15.51 9.31
CA ILE A 188 17.35 -15.53 10.46
C ILE A 188 17.60 -16.76 11.31
N ILE A 189 17.61 -17.94 10.70
CA ILE A 189 17.84 -19.22 11.41
C ILE A 189 19.21 -19.25 12.07
N ALA A 190 20.26 -18.80 11.37
CA ALA A 190 21.61 -18.75 11.91
C ALA A 190 21.68 -17.81 13.15
N LYS A 191 21.04 -16.63 13.11
CA LYS A 191 20.95 -15.73 14.28
C LYS A 191 20.24 -16.40 15.45
N MET A 192 19.12 -17.09 15.21
CA MET A 192 18.37 -17.78 16.27
C MET A 192 19.15 -18.95 16.89
N LYS A 193 19.90 -19.72 16.08
CA LYS A 193 20.77 -20.79 16.59
C LYS A 193 21.88 -20.23 17.48
N ARG A 194 22.56 -19.15 17.07
CA ARG A 194 23.59 -18.48 17.89
C ARG A 194 23.00 -17.97 19.21
N PHE A 195 21.84 -17.33 19.16
CA PHE A 195 21.18 -16.84 20.36
C PHE A 195 20.93 -17.99 21.38
N LYS A 196 20.47 -19.15 20.91
CA LYS A 196 20.21 -20.33 21.74
C LYS A 196 21.46 -21.00 22.28
N GLN A 197 22.63 -20.79 21.67
CA GLN A 197 23.91 -21.35 22.16
C GLN A 197 24.56 -20.51 23.26
N ILE A 198 24.23 -19.21 23.29
CA ILE A 198 24.84 -18.25 24.24
C ILE A 198 24.02 -18.14 25.53
N ASN A 199 22.73 -18.42 25.45
CA ASN A 199 21.77 -18.31 26.56
C ASN A 199 21.08 -19.66 26.82
#